data_a8085aa724a131c68219b6a6740310e6
#
_entry.id   a8085aa724a131c68219b6a6740310e6
#
_cell.length_a   1.000
_cell.length_b   1.000
_cell.length_c   1.000
_cell.angle_alpha   90.00
_cell.angle_beta   90.00
_cell.angle_gamma   90.00
#
_symmetry.space_group_name_H-M   'P 1'
#
loop_
_entity.id
_entity.type
_entity.pdbx_description
1 polymer ?
#
loop_
_entity_poly.entity_id
_entity_poly.type
_entity_poly.pdbx_seq_one_letter_code
_entity_poly.pdbx_strand_id
1 'polypeptide(L)'
;SRHYLLLELPHEMVPSYLDEMIFQLSCEGMTPVIAHPERNAQIIAEPQRLYKLAEDGVLAQVTATSLVGTFGEQVQRTAKEFVKCGLV
;
A
#
# COMPACT_ATOMS: atom_id res chain seq x y z
N SER A 1 3.46 21.02 10.06
CA SER A 1 3.14 20.44 8.76
C SER A 1 3.49 18.96 8.72
N ARG A 2 2.69 18.18 7.99
CA ARG A 2 2.96 16.76 7.82
C ARG A 2 3.85 16.55 6.62
N HIS A 3 4.81 15.65 6.78
CA HIS A 3 5.69 15.23 5.70
C HIS A 3 5.32 13.81 5.28
N TYR A 4 5.14 13.62 3.97
CA TYR A 4 4.79 12.32 3.40
C TYR A 4 5.94 11.82 2.55
N LEU A 5 6.20 10.53 2.62
CA LEU A 5 7.21 9.88 1.77
C LEU A 5 6.55 8.76 1.00
N LEU A 6 6.61 8.84 -0.33
CA LEU A 6 6.05 7.83 -1.21
C LEU A 6 7.02 6.65 -1.29
N LEU A 7 6.50 5.45 -1.01
CA LEU A 7 7.27 4.22 -1.06
C LEU A 7 6.73 3.35 -2.19
N GLU A 8 7.61 2.94 -3.10
CA GLU A 8 7.26 1.99 -4.13
C GLU A 8 7.82 0.62 -3.75
N LEU A 9 6.96 -0.38 -3.66
CA LEU A 9 7.36 -1.74 -3.35
C LEU A 9 7.69 -2.49 -4.64
N PRO A 10 8.57 -3.52 -4.56
CA PRO A 10 8.69 -4.46 -5.67
C PRO A 10 7.33 -5.06 -6.00
N HIS A 11 7.11 -5.43 -7.26
CA HIS A 11 5.82 -5.98 -7.68
C HIS A 11 5.50 -7.35 -7.09
N GLU A 12 6.52 -8.09 -6.68
CA GLU A 12 6.39 -9.50 -6.31
C GLU A 12 6.19 -9.73 -4.83
N MET A 13 6.72 -8.84 -3.97
CA MET A 13 6.77 -9.10 -2.54
C MET A 13 6.77 -7.82 -1.72
N VAL A 14 6.48 -7.98 -0.43
CA VAL A 14 6.68 -6.94 0.56
C VAL A 14 8.03 -7.20 1.22
N PRO A 15 9.00 -6.28 1.12
CA PRO A 15 10.33 -6.52 1.70
C PRO A 15 10.28 -6.73 3.22
N SER A 16 11.13 -7.61 3.72
CA SER A 16 11.18 -7.91 5.15
C SER A 16 11.62 -6.72 6.00
N TYR A 17 12.33 -5.77 5.41
CA TYR A 17 12.80 -4.57 6.12
C TYR A 17 11.74 -3.46 6.20
N LEU A 18 10.56 -3.67 5.61
CA LEU A 18 9.54 -2.62 5.50
C LEU A 18 9.09 -2.10 6.86
N ASP A 19 8.82 -3.02 7.80
CA ASP A 19 8.33 -2.62 9.13
C ASP A 19 9.33 -1.74 9.86
N GLU A 20 10.61 -2.09 9.80
CA GLU A 20 11.67 -1.30 10.41
C GLU A 20 11.80 0.07 9.76
N MET A 21 11.72 0.12 8.44
CA MET A 21 11.79 1.37 7.69
C MET A 21 10.63 2.29 8.05
N ILE A 22 9.42 1.74 8.14
CA ILE A 22 8.23 2.49 8.54
C ILE A 22 8.41 3.06 9.94
N PHE A 23 8.93 2.24 10.87
CA PHE A 23 9.17 2.69 12.23
C PHE A 23 10.16 3.86 12.27
N GLN A 24 11.26 3.77 11.52
CA GLN A 24 12.25 4.84 11.46
C GLN A 24 11.67 6.12 10.87
N LEU A 25 10.88 6.01 9.80
CA LEU A 25 10.24 7.17 9.20
C LEU A 25 9.27 7.84 10.16
N SER A 26 8.52 7.04 10.91
CA SER A 26 7.60 7.57 11.93
C SER A 26 8.34 8.33 13.02
N CYS A 27 9.50 7.83 13.45
CA CYS A 27 10.34 8.51 14.45
C CYS A 27 10.84 9.86 13.93
N GLU A 28 10.99 10.01 12.63
CA GLU A 28 11.43 11.26 12.02
C GLU A 28 10.27 12.18 11.65
N GLY A 29 9.04 11.82 12.04
CA GLY A 29 7.86 12.63 11.77
C GLY A 29 7.34 12.52 10.34
N MET A 30 7.76 11.48 9.61
CA MET A 30 7.31 11.25 8.24
C MET A 30 6.22 10.19 8.18
N THR A 31 5.23 10.42 7.33
CA THR A 31 4.14 9.46 7.11
C THR A 31 4.41 8.72 5.80
N PRO A 32 4.64 7.40 5.84
CA PRO A 32 4.85 6.64 4.62
C PRO A 32 3.55 6.45 3.84
N VAL A 33 3.63 6.56 2.51
CA VAL A 33 2.52 6.32 1.60
C VAL A 33 2.95 5.23 0.63
N ILE A 34 2.27 4.09 0.65
CA ILE A 34 2.60 3.00 -0.26
C ILE A 34 1.91 3.23 -1.60
N ALA A 35 2.71 3.34 -2.66
CA ALA A 35 2.20 3.54 -4.01
C ALA A 35 1.64 2.23 -4.57
N HIS A 36 0.46 2.30 -5.18
CA HIS A 36 -0.22 1.22 -5.89
C HIS A 36 -0.04 -0.18 -5.26
N PRO A 37 -0.46 -0.37 -3.97
CA PRO A 37 -0.31 -1.65 -3.29
C PRO A 37 -1.11 -2.77 -3.96
N GLU A 38 -2.18 -2.42 -4.68
CA GLU A 38 -3.02 -3.38 -5.40
C GLU A 38 -2.26 -4.11 -6.51
N ARG A 39 -1.07 -3.64 -6.87
CA ARG A 39 -0.23 -4.24 -7.90
C ARG A 39 0.87 -5.12 -7.32
N ASN A 40 0.98 -5.20 -6.00
CA ASN A 40 1.97 -6.04 -5.33
C ASN A 40 1.40 -7.45 -5.14
N ALA A 41 2.09 -8.47 -5.65
CA ALA A 41 1.60 -9.84 -5.63
C ALA A 41 1.37 -10.37 -4.22
N GLN A 42 2.25 -10.05 -3.28
CA GLN A 42 2.10 -10.51 -1.90
C GLN A 42 0.92 -9.84 -1.20
N ILE A 43 0.70 -8.55 -1.45
CA ILE A 43 -0.45 -7.84 -0.89
C ILE A 43 -1.76 -8.37 -1.48
N ILE A 44 -1.77 -8.69 -2.77
CA ILE A 44 -2.94 -9.31 -3.40
C ILE A 44 -3.26 -10.65 -2.75
N ALA A 45 -2.24 -11.47 -2.49
CA ALA A 45 -2.41 -12.79 -1.88
C ALA A 45 -2.79 -12.69 -0.39
N GLU A 46 -2.29 -11.68 0.30
CA GLU A 46 -2.48 -11.49 1.74
C GLU A 46 -2.88 -10.05 2.04
N PRO A 47 -4.11 -9.63 1.71
CA PRO A 47 -4.54 -8.23 1.87
C PRO A 47 -4.52 -7.74 3.32
N GLN A 48 -4.57 -8.64 4.29
CA GLN A 48 -4.48 -8.27 5.70
C GLN A 48 -3.16 -7.59 6.04
N ARG A 49 -2.11 -7.78 5.25
CA ARG A 49 -0.84 -7.08 5.46
C ARG A 49 -1.01 -5.57 5.28
N LEU A 50 -1.80 -5.15 4.30
CA LEU A 50 -2.07 -3.73 4.11
C LEU A 50 -2.96 -3.18 5.22
N TYR A 51 -3.94 -3.96 5.68
CA TYR A 51 -4.80 -3.56 6.79
C TYR A 51 -3.97 -3.30 8.05
N LYS A 52 -3.01 -4.17 8.33
CA LYS A 52 -2.13 -4.01 9.48
C LYS A 52 -1.26 -2.76 9.35
N LEU A 53 -0.72 -2.51 8.17
CA LEU A 53 0.06 -1.29 7.92
C LEU A 53 -0.78 -0.04 8.13
N ALA A 54 -2.04 -0.06 7.70
CA ALA A 54 -2.96 1.05 7.89
C ALA A 54 -3.22 1.32 9.36
N GLU A 55 -3.30 0.28 10.19
CA GLU A 55 -3.43 0.42 11.64
C GLU A 55 -2.21 1.12 12.24
N ASP A 56 -1.05 0.96 11.64
CA ASP A 56 0.19 1.59 12.08
C ASP A 56 0.37 3.01 11.51
N GLY A 57 -0.64 3.52 10.82
CA GLY A 57 -0.61 4.89 10.29
C GLY A 57 -0.04 5.02 8.89
N VAL A 58 0.20 3.92 8.19
CA VAL A 58 0.68 3.93 6.81
C VAL A 58 -0.49 4.22 5.88
N LEU A 59 -0.29 5.13 4.92
CA LEU A 59 -1.29 5.44 3.91
C LEU A 59 -1.00 4.65 2.64
N ALA A 60 -1.99 4.55 1.77
CA ALA A 60 -1.86 3.85 0.50
C ALA A 60 -2.51 4.67 -0.63
N GLN A 61 -1.99 4.52 -1.84
CA GLN A 61 -2.47 5.24 -3.01
C GLN A 61 -2.77 4.24 -4.12
N VAL A 62 -4.06 4.06 -4.43
CA VAL A 62 -4.51 3.20 -5.52
C VAL A 62 -4.53 4.00 -6.82
N THR A 63 -4.04 3.40 -7.91
CA THR A 63 -4.02 4.09 -9.20
C THR A 63 -5.37 3.96 -9.91
N ALA A 64 -5.74 5.02 -10.65
CA ALA A 64 -6.98 5.01 -11.43
C ALA A 64 -6.96 3.91 -12.50
N THR A 65 -5.81 3.67 -13.13
CA THR A 65 -5.67 2.62 -14.13
C THR A 65 -5.94 1.23 -13.57
N SER A 66 -5.59 0.99 -12.29
CA SER A 66 -5.92 -0.27 -11.62
C SER A 66 -7.42 -0.43 -11.46
N LEU A 67 -8.12 0.66 -11.12
CA LEU A 67 -9.58 0.63 -10.92
C LEU A 67 -10.35 0.34 -12.19
N VAL A 68 -9.82 0.74 -13.36
CA VAL A 68 -10.48 0.48 -14.64
C VAL A 68 -10.04 -0.83 -15.29
N GLY A 69 -9.19 -1.60 -14.64
CA GLY A 69 -8.84 -2.95 -15.08
C GLY A 69 -7.68 -3.05 -16.05
N THR A 70 -6.92 -1.97 -16.27
CA THR A 70 -5.78 -1.98 -17.20
C THR A 70 -4.73 -3.05 -16.84
N PHE A 71 -4.53 -3.31 -15.56
CA PHE A 71 -3.54 -4.27 -15.07
C PHE A 71 -4.15 -5.65 -14.77
N GLY A 72 -5.38 -5.92 -15.23
CA GLY A 72 -6.02 -7.20 -15.07
C GLY A 72 -7.12 -7.19 -14.00
N GLU A 73 -7.93 -8.26 -14.04
CA GLU A 73 -9.12 -8.36 -13.19
C GLU A 73 -8.78 -8.48 -11.70
N GLN A 74 -7.72 -9.24 -11.39
CA GLN A 74 -7.34 -9.43 -9.99
C GLN A 74 -6.86 -8.12 -9.36
N VAL A 75 -6.06 -7.35 -10.07
CA VAL A 75 -5.61 -6.03 -9.61
C VAL A 75 -6.79 -5.08 -9.45
N GLN A 76 -7.72 -5.08 -10.41
CA GLN A 76 -8.92 -4.27 -10.36
C GLN A 76 -9.76 -4.59 -9.13
N ARG A 77 -9.98 -5.87 -8.88
CA ARG A 77 -10.77 -6.33 -7.74
C ARG A 77 -10.13 -5.92 -6.42
N THR A 78 -8.81 -6.10 -6.32
CA THR A 78 -8.05 -5.73 -5.13
C THR A 78 -8.11 -4.21 -4.88
N ALA A 79 -7.94 -3.42 -5.94
CA ALA A 79 -8.01 -1.96 -5.84
C ALA A 79 -9.39 -1.50 -5.34
N LYS A 80 -10.46 -2.06 -5.90
CA LYS A 80 -11.84 -1.74 -5.49
C LYS A 80 -12.08 -2.11 -4.04
N GLU A 81 -11.55 -3.25 -3.59
CA GLU A 81 -11.68 -3.68 -2.21
C GLU A 81 -10.99 -2.70 -1.25
N PHE A 82 -9.80 -2.25 -1.60
CA PHE A 82 -9.06 -1.28 -0.78
C PHE A 82 -9.81 0.05 -0.67
N VAL A 83 -10.39 0.53 -1.76
CA VAL A 83 -11.20 1.75 -1.75
C VAL A 83 -12.44 1.55 -0.88
N LYS A 84 -13.11 0.42 -1.03
CA LYS A 84 -14.34 0.09 -0.29
C LYS A 84 -14.08 0.02 1.21
N CYS A 85 -12.93 -0.50 1.61
CA CYS A 85 -12.56 -0.61 3.03
C CYS A 85 -11.99 0.68 3.62
N GLY A 86 -11.85 1.72 2.81
CA GLY A 86 -11.33 3.00 3.27
C GLY A 86 -9.85 3.01 3.57
N LEU A 87 -9.08 2.15 2.92
CA LEU A 87 -7.63 2.04 3.14
C LEU A 87 -6.81 3.05 2.34
N VAL A 88 -7.43 3.72 1.41
CA VAL A 88 -6.74 4.67 0.50
C VAL A 88 -7.39 6.05 0.56
#